data_4dda2928462a2e3fd1f46b68a12b0a1a
#
_entry.id   4dda2928462a2e3fd1f46b68a12b0a1a
#
_cell.length_a   1.000
_cell.length_b   1.000
_cell.length_c   1.000
_cell.angle_alpha   90.00
_cell.angle_beta   90.00
_cell.angle_gamma   90.00
#
_symmetry.space_group_name_H-M   'P 1'
#
loop_
_entity.id
_entity.type
_entity.pdbx_description
1 polymer ?
#
loop_
_entity_poly.entity_id
_entity_poly.type
_entity_poly.pdbx_seq_one_letter_code
_entity_poly.pdbx_strand_id
1 'polypeptide(L)'
;MSFPAFLAFPGQGSQHLSMLSKGGLSEIALSSEYSPVLECCSDLISHDAYKLIEEGPEELINETSITQPLLLLCSYLHFQKLQDSMDIAPAYFAGHSLGEYSALVAANSIPVNVALKLVRKRGELMELAPKGSMSAIMGLEDNIISEICLAASTGENSHVQCANLNSPNQTVISGHDDAINRAQDLCLSKGAKRAIKLKVSIASHSKLMLRAADEFQQALEAVEFCMPDKKIIHNVSVEAASSPNEIQSLLASQLHSPVRWVEICDFIATLNLPII
;
A
#
# COMPACT_ATOMS: atom_id res chain seq x y z
N MET A 1 3.26 32.03 -4.56
CA MET A 1 4.54 31.28 -4.54
C MET A 1 4.21 29.86 -4.06
N SER A 2 4.50 28.88 -4.89
CA SER A 2 4.30 27.48 -4.50
C SER A 2 5.23 27.13 -3.33
N PHE A 3 4.74 26.39 -2.36
CA PHE A 3 5.53 25.94 -1.22
C PHE A 3 5.91 24.46 -1.39
N PRO A 4 7.14 24.08 -1.00
CA PRO A 4 7.56 22.69 -1.08
C PRO A 4 6.80 21.86 -0.04
N ALA A 5 6.37 20.65 -0.44
CA ALA A 5 5.66 19.73 0.44
C ALA A 5 6.16 18.28 0.23
N PHE A 6 5.94 17.46 1.25
CA PHE A 6 5.99 16.01 1.16
C PHE A 6 4.57 15.47 1.02
N LEU A 7 4.30 14.66 0.00
CA LEU A 7 2.99 14.03 -0.19
C LEU A 7 3.05 12.55 0.15
N ALA A 8 2.11 12.14 1.02
CA ALA A 8 1.97 10.75 1.47
C ALA A 8 0.64 10.16 1.00
N PHE A 9 0.68 8.99 0.36
CA PHE A 9 -0.49 8.29 -0.13
C PHE A 9 -0.85 7.09 0.77
N PRO A 10 -2.15 6.92 1.11
CA PRO A 10 -2.58 5.82 1.95
C PRO A 10 -2.51 4.48 1.23
N GLY A 11 -2.46 3.41 2.01
CA GLY A 11 -2.56 2.03 1.55
C GLY A 11 -3.91 1.40 1.82
N GLN A 12 -4.00 0.09 1.54
CA GLN A 12 -5.17 -0.73 1.84
C GLN A 12 -5.49 -0.71 3.34
N GLY A 13 -6.79 -0.62 3.66
CA GLY A 13 -7.31 -0.38 4.99
C GLY A 13 -7.89 1.04 5.18
N SER A 14 -7.62 1.96 4.24
CA SER A 14 -8.19 3.30 4.23
C SER A 14 -9.49 3.42 3.41
N GLN A 15 -9.87 2.36 2.66
CA GLN A 15 -11.11 2.35 1.88
C GLN A 15 -12.34 2.38 2.77
N HIS A 16 -13.36 3.07 2.33
CA HIS A 16 -14.67 3.11 2.96
C HIS A 16 -15.75 3.51 1.95
N LEU A 17 -17.01 3.15 2.26
CA LEU A 17 -18.14 3.61 1.47
C LEU A 17 -18.21 5.14 1.42
N SER A 18 -18.62 5.64 0.26
CA SER A 18 -18.75 7.08 -0.01
C SER A 18 -17.42 7.85 0.03
N MET A 19 -16.26 7.19 -0.24
CA MET A 19 -14.98 7.89 -0.19
C MET A 19 -14.81 8.95 -1.28
N LEU A 20 -15.56 8.88 -2.42
CA LEU A 20 -15.59 9.96 -3.40
C LEU A 20 -16.40 11.15 -2.90
N SER A 21 -17.64 10.93 -2.46
CA SER A 21 -18.51 12.03 -1.99
C SER A 21 -18.00 12.67 -0.70
N LYS A 22 -17.56 11.88 0.27
CA LYS A 22 -16.95 12.39 1.51
C LYS A 22 -15.63 13.14 1.27
N GLY A 23 -14.85 12.72 0.27
CA GLY A 23 -13.65 13.44 -0.17
C GLY A 23 -13.94 14.67 -1.03
N GLY A 24 -15.21 14.90 -1.39
CA GLY A 24 -15.61 15.97 -2.31
C GLY A 24 -15.07 15.73 -3.73
N LEU A 25 -15.01 14.49 -4.17
CA LEU A 25 -14.44 14.07 -5.46
C LEU A 25 -15.50 13.72 -6.51
N SER A 26 -16.81 13.70 -6.14
CA SER A 26 -17.87 13.24 -7.04
C SER A 26 -17.93 14.02 -8.35
N GLU A 27 -17.84 15.36 -8.28
CA GLU A 27 -17.87 16.22 -9.48
C GLU A 27 -16.65 16.01 -10.36
N ILE A 28 -15.46 15.95 -9.77
CA ILE A 28 -14.21 15.72 -10.52
C ILE A 28 -14.20 14.31 -11.16
N ALA A 29 -14.62 13.28 -10.45
CA ALA A 29 -14.68 11.91 -10.95
C ALA A 29 -15.59 11.77 -12.19
N LEU A 30 -16.69 12.52 -12.23
CA LEU A 30 -17.69 12.50 -13.30
C LEU A 30 -17.42 13.54 -14.40
N SER A 31 -16.40 14.38 -14.25
CA SER A 31 -16.04 15.37 -15.27
C SER A 31 -15.51 14.70 -16.54
N SER A 32 -15.62 15.38 -17.68
CA SER A 32 -15.12 14.88 -18.97
C SER A 32 -13.61 14.63 -18.99
N GLU A 33 -12.87 15.22 -18.09
CA GLU A 33 -11.42 15.04 -17.96
C GLU A 33 -11.04 13.74 -17.28
N TYR A 34 -11.78 13.35 -16.22
CA TYR A 34 -11.43 12.20 -15.37
C TYR A 34 -12.37 11.00 -15.53
N SER A 35 -13.55 11.16 -16.13
CA SER A 35 -14.44 10.02 -16.42
C SER A 35 -13.78 8.89 -17.21
N PRO A 36 -12.82 9.11 -18.14
CA PRO A 36 -12.12 8.00 -18.79
C PRO A 36 -11.29 7.15 -17.84
N VAL A 37 -10.75 7.73 -16.76
CA VAL A 37 -9.99 7.00 -15.74
C VAL A 37 -10.96 6.19 -14.86
N LEU A 38 -12.09 6.76 -14.50
CA LEU A 38 -13.18 6.09 -13.79
C LEU A 38 -13.73 4.90 -14.59
N GLU A 39 -13.97 5.07 -15.89
CA GLU A 39 -14.41 4.01 -16.82
C GLU A 39 -13.36 2.90 -16.92
N CYS A 40 -12.08 3.26 -17.08
CA CYS A 40 -10.98 2.30 -17.10
C CYS A 40 -10.93 1.47 -15.80
N CYS A 41 -11.13 2.10 -14.65
CA CYS A 41 -11.19 1.40 -13.36
C CYS A 41 -12.40 0.45 -13.32
N SER A 42 -13.57 0.91 -13.77
CA SER A 42 -14.82 0.11 -13.83
C SER A 42 -14.65 -1.15 -14.68
N ASP A 43 -14.05 -1.01 -15.86
CA ASP A 43 -13.78 -2.13 -16.78
C ASP A 43 -12.85 -3.16 -16.13
N LEU A 44 -11.78 -2.69 -15.47
CA LEU A 44 -10.79 -3.55 -14.81
C LEU A 44 -11.38 -4.37 -13.65
N ILE A 45 -12.28 -3.78 -12.88
CA ILE A 45 -12.92 -4.48 -11.75
C ILE A 45 -14.24 -5.19 -12.16
N SER A 46 -14.70 -5.02 -13.41
CA SER A 46 -15.98 -5.55 -13.91
C SER A 46 -17.21 -5.08 -13.13
N HIS A 47 -17.15 -3.88 -12.56
CA HIS A 47 -18.22 -3.23 -11.80
C HIS A 47 -18.19 -1.73 -12.07
N ASP A 48 -19.33 -1.07 -11.92
CA ASP A 48 -19.38 0.39 -11.89
C ASP A 48 -18.61 0.91 -10.65
N ALA A 49 -17.40 1.44 -10.88
CA ALA A 49 -16.51 1.86 -9.81
C ALA A 49 -17.11 3.00 -8.96
N TYR A 50 -17.80 3.96 -9.61
CA TYR A 50 -18.46 5.05 -8.88
C TYR A 50 -19.55 4.52 -7.95
N LYS A 51 -20.46 3.71 -8.49
CA LYS A 51 -21.56 3.13 -7.74
C LYS A 51 -21.05 2.20 -6.62
N LEU A 52 -20.05 1.39 -6.91
CA LEU A 52 -19.45 0.50 -5.91
C LEU A 52 -18.83 1.28 -4.75
N ILE A 53 -18.10 2.37 -5.02
CA ILE A 53 -17.53 3.22 -3.99
C ILE A 53 -18.61 3.92 -3.15
N GLU A 54 -19.68 4.42 -3.79
CA GLU A 54 -20.70 5.19 -3.09
C GLU A 54 -21.72 4.32 -2.34
N GLU A 55 -22.13 3.20 -2.93
CA GLU A 55 -23.27 2.39 -2.48
C GLU A 55 -22.86 0.98 -1.98
N GLY A 56 -21.67 0.49 -2.35
CA GLY A 56 -21.20 -0.86 -1.99
C GLY A 56 -21.69 -1.96 -2.94
N PRO A 57 -21.68 -3.22 -2.49
CA PRO A 57 -21.54 -3.68 -1.09
C PRO A 57 -20.12 -3.56 -0.51
N GLU A 58 -20.04 -3.38 0.81
CA GLU A 58 -18.76 -3.16 1.51
C GLU A 58 -17.83 -4.38 1.42
N GLU A 59 -18.39 -5.59 1.40
CA GLU A 59 -17.63 -6.83 1.24
C GLU A 59 -16.81 -6.83 -0.05
N LEU A 60 -17.41 -6.36 -1.14
CA LEU A 60 -16.75 -6.30 -2.46
C LEU A 60 -15.65 -5.24 -2.50
N ILE A 61 -15.88 -4.07 -1.86
CA ILE A 61 -14.84 -3.03 -1.75
C ILE A 61 -13.62 -3.55 -0.99
N ASN A 62 -13.78 -4.52 -0.10
CA ASN A 62 -12.72 -5.10 0.72
C ASN A 62 -12.00 -6.30 0.05
N GLU A 63 -12.42 -6.72 -1.14
CA GLU A 63 -11.65 -7.69 -1.94
C GLU A 63 -10.39 -7.02 -2.49
N THR A 64 -9.23 -7.61 -2.21
CA THR A 64 -7.92 -6.97 -2.48
C THR A 64 -7.76 -6.57 -3.94
N SER A 65 -8.19 -7.40 -4.87
CA SER A 65 -8.13 -7.14 -6.31
C SER A 65 -9.05 -6.01 -6.77
N ILE A 66 -10.07 -5.67 -5.98
CA ILE A 66 -11.00 -4.55 -6.19
C ILE A 66 -10.56 -3.32 -5.41
N THR A 67 -10.20 -3.49 -4.13
CA THR A 67 -9.74 -2.41 -3.25
C THR A 67 -8.60 -1.61 -3.87
N GLN A 68 -7.60 -2.31 -4.44
CA GLN A 68 -6.39 -1.65 -4.92
C GLN A 68 -6.65 -0.67 -6.08
N PRO A 69 -7.37 -1.03 -7.16
CA PRO A 69 -7.75 -0.07 -8.19
C PRO A 69 -8.60 1.09 -7.67
N LEU A 70 -9.57 0.81 -6.79
CA LEU A 70 -10.44 1.85 -6.23
C LEU A 70 -9.67 2.88 -5.39
N LEU A 71 -8.73 2.42 -4.55
CA LEU A 71 -7.89 3.32 -3.76
C LEU A 71 -6.92 4.12 -4.62
N LEU A 72 -6.33 3.50 -5.65
CA LEU A 72 -5.48 4.23 -6.59
C LEU A 72 -6.28 5.32 -7.31
N LEU A 73 -7.47 5.01 -7.80
CA LEU A 73 -8.37 5.98 -8.44
C LEU A 73 -8.67 7.16 -7.52
N CYS A 74 -9.11 6.88 -6.27
CA CYS A 74 -9.42 7.93 -5.32
C CYS A 74 -8.18 8.77 -4.96
N SER A 75 -7.02 8.14 -4.75
CA SER A 75 -5.77 8.85 -4.47
C SER A 75 -5.35 9.75 -5.64
N TYR A 76 -5.52 9.26 -6.87
CA TYR A 76 -5.25 10.04 -8.08
C TYR A 76 -6.17 11.28 -8.16
N LEU A 77 -7.48 11.10 -7.98
CA LEU A 77 -8.43 12.21 -8.02
C LEU A 77 -8.20 13.22 -6.88
N HIS A 78 -7.84 12.76 -5.69
CA HIS A 78 -7.44 13.65 -4.59
C HIS A 78 -6.21 14.47 -4.94
N PHE A 79 -5.20 13.84 -5.54
CA PHE A 79 -3.98 14.53 -5.96
C PHE A 79 -4.28 15.58 -7.03
N GLN A 80 -5.11 15.28 -8.03
CA GLN A 80 -5.51 16.26 -9.05
C GLN A 80 -6.24 17.45 -8.43
N LYS A 81 -7.24 17.18 -7.58
CA LYS A 81 -7.96 18.21 -6.85
C LYS A 81 -7.05 19.10 -5.99
N LEU A 82 -6.05 18.46 -5.35
CA LEU A 82 -5.08 19.19 -4.54
C LEU A 82 -4.22 20.14 -5.39
N GLN A 83 -3.77 19.67 -6.56
CA GLN A 83 -2.99 20.50 -7.50
C GLN A 83 -3.81 21.69 -8.02
N ASP A 84 -5.10 21.50 -8.29
CA ASP A 84 -5.99 22.58 -8.78
C ASP A 84 -6.33 23.60 -7.69
N SER A 85 -6.38 23.17 -6.43
CA SER A 85 -6.85 24.00 -5.31
C SER A 85 -5.74 24.68 -4.52
N MET A 86 -4.51 24.22 -4.61
CA MET A 86 -3.38 24.69 -3.81
C MET A 86 -2.13 24.89 -4.67
N ASP A 87 -1.42 26.00 -4.44
CA ASP A 87 -0.14 26.27 -5.09
C ASP A 87 1.01 25.54 -4.35
N ILE A 88 1.03 24.19 -4.50
CA ILE A 88 2.05 23.32 -3.92
C ILE A 88 3.08 22.89 -4.96
N ALA A 89 4.34 22.75 -4.54
CA ALA A 89 5.44 22.16 -5.31
C ALA A 89 5.92 20.89 -4.59
N PRO A 90 5.34 19.71 -4.86
CA PRO A 90 5.79 18.49 -4.23
C PRO A 90 7.30 18.29 -4.43
N ALA A 91 8.04 18.09 -3.34
CA ALA A 91 9.48 17.84 -3.37
C ALA A 91 9.77 16.34 -3.25
N TYR A 92 8.97 15.64 -2.47
CA TYR A 92 9.06 14.20 -2.25
C TYR A 92 7.67 13.58 -2.21
N PHE A 93 7.64 12.29 -2.55
CA PHE A 93 6.47 11.44 -2.42
C PHE A 93 6.80 10.17 -1.65
N ALA A 94 5.83 9.62 -0.95
CA ALA A 94 5.82 8.23 -0.50
C ALA A 94 4.39 7.71 -0.48
N GLY A 95 4.26 6.39 -0.40
CA GLY A 95 2.97 5.76 -0.23
C GLY A 95 3.10 4.49 0.60
N HIS A 96 2.11 4.22 1.44
CA HIS A 96 2.10 3.01 2.26
C HIS A 96 1.64 1.83 1.41
N SER A 97 2.51 0.85 1.15
CA SER A 97 2.21 -0.34 0.35
C SER A 97 1.59 0.02 -1.02
N LEU A 98 0.29 -0.17 -1.22
CA LEU A 98 -0.43 0.25 -2.42
C LEU A 98 -0.22 1.73 -2.78
N GLY A 99 -0.15 2.60 -1.78
CA GLY A 99 0.05 4.04 -1.97
C GLY A 99 1.33 4.40 -2.75
N GLU A 100 2.31 3.50 -2.79
CA GLU A 100 3.54 3.70 -3.58
C GLU A 100 3.24 3.80 -5.09
N TYR A 101 2.20 3.10 -5.59
CA TYR A 101 1.73 3.25 -6.97
C TYR A 101 1.07 4.61 -7.21
N SER A 102 0.35 5.13 -6.23
CA SER A 102 -0.21 6.49 -6.29
C SER A 102 0.90 7.54 -6.34
N ALA A 103 1.98 7.34 -5.56
CA ALA A 103 3.17 8.19 -5.60
C ALA A 103 3.88 8.14 -6.96
N LEU A 104 3.97 6.96 -7.60
CA LEU A 104 4.56 6.80 -8.94
C LEU A 104 3.73 7.51 -10.02
N VAL A 105 2.41 7.45 -9.95
CA VAL A 105 1.51 8.19 -10.84
C VAL A 105 1.67 9.70 -10.63
N ALA A 106 1.64 10.15 -9.38
CA ALA A 106 1.77 11.58 -9.03
C ALA A 106 3.13 12.18 -9.44
N ALA A 107 4.18 11.36 -9.49
CA ALA A 107 5.52 11.73 -9.91
C ALA A 107 5.81 11.46 -11.41
N ASN A 108 4.77 11.19 -12.21
CA ASN A 108 4.86 10.94 -13.66
C ASN A 108 5.77 9.75 -14.05
N SER A 109 5.97 8.78 -13.16
CA SER A 109 6.77 7.58 -13.45
C SER A 109 6.01 6.59 -14.33
N ILE A 110 4.70 6.47 -14.13
CA ILE A 110 3.79 5.65 -14.94
C ILE A 110 2.44 6.35 -15.13
N PRO A 111 1.75 6.17 -16.28
CA PRO A 111 0.40 6.67 -16.48
C PRO A 111 -0.62 5.98 -15.55
N VAL A 112 -1.66 6.72 -15.14
CA VAL A 112 -2.68 6.21 -14.20
C VAL A 112 -3.38 4.94 -14.70
N ASN A 113 -3.71 4.86 -15.98
CA ASN A 113 -4.35 3.69 -16.57
C ASN A 113 -3.45 2.44 -16.59
N VAL A 114 -2.14 2.63 -16.67
CA VAL A 114 -1.14 1.55 -16.55
C VAL A 114 -1.03 1.12 -15.08
N ALA A 115 -0.96 2.08 -14.16
CA ALA A 115 -0.93 1.81 -12.73
C ALA A 115 -2.19 1.05 -12.26
N LEU A 116 -3.39 1.42 -12.73
CA LEU A 116 -4.65 0.71 -12.44
C LEU A 116 -4.58 -0.77 -12.85
N LYS A 117 -4.04 -1.08 -14.04
CA LYS A 117 -3.84 -2.46 -14.50
C LYS A 117 -2.85 -3.22 -13.62
N LEU A 118 -1.74 -2.57 -13.25
CA LEU A 118 -0.73 -3.18 -12.38
C LEU A 118 -1.28 -3.50 -10.99
N VAL A 119 -1.99 -2.57 -10.35
CA VAL A 119 -2.52 -2.81 -9.00
C VAL A 119 -3.68 -3.81 -9.01
N ARG A 120 -4.47 -3.88 -10.10
CA ARG A 120 -5.45 -4.95 -10.30
C ARG A 120 -4.75 -6.31 -10.35
N LYS A 121 -3.71 -6.45 -11.20
CA LYS A 121 -2.91 -7.68 -11.31
C LYS A 121 -2.23 -8.04 -9.99
N ARG A 122 -1.68 -7.04 -9.28
CA ARG A 122 -1.09 -7.22 -7.95
C ARG A 122 -2.11 -7.83 -6.97
N GLY A 123 -3.31 -7.26 -6.91
CA GLY A 123 -4.39 -7.75 -6.04
C GLY A 123 -4.78 -9.19 -6.35
N GLU A 124 -4.97 -9.52 -7.63
CA GLU A 124 -5.29 -10.88 -8.10
C GLU A 124 -4.22 -11.90 -7.69
N LEU A 125 -2.95 -11.58 -7.89
CA LEU A 125 -1.84 -12.47 -7.50
C LEU A 125 -1.76 -12.66 -6.00
N MET A 126 -2.01 -11.59 -5.22
CA MET A 126 -2.05 -11.68 -3.75
C MET A 126 -3.22 -12.55 -3.25
N GLU A 127 -4.38 -12.52 -3.91
CA GLU A 127 -5.54 -13.36 -3.55
C GLU A 127 -5.31 -14.84 -3.87
N LEU A 128 -4.50 -15.14 -4.90
CA LEU A 128 -4.13 -16.51 -5.29
C LEU A 128 -3.00 -17.09 -4.42
N ALA A 129 -2.30 -16.25 -3.65
CA ALA A 129 -1.22 -16.70 -2.76
C ALA A 129 -1.75 -17.61 -1.63
N PRO A 130 -0.88 -18.41 -0.99
CA PRO A 130 -1.27 -19.23 0.15
C PRO A 130 -1.97 -18.41 1.22
N LYS A 131 -3.04 -18.98 1.78
CA LYS A 131 -3.80 -18.33 2.85
C LYS A 131 -2.95 -18.19 4.10
N GLY A 132 -3.16 -17.09 4.80
CA GLY A 132 -2.52 -16.78 6.06
C GLY A 132 -3.28 -15.67 6.78
N SER A 133 -2.65 -15.05 7.76
CA SER A 133 -3.26 -13.97 8.51
C SER A 133 -2.27 -12.87 8.87
N MET A 134 -2.82 -11.78 9.36
CA MET A 134 -2.05 -10.64 9.85
C MET A 134 -2.57 -10.24 11.23
N SER A 135 -1.69 -9.70 12.07
CA SER A 135 -2.05 -9.18 13.38
C SER A 135 -1.34 -7.88 13.68
N ALA A 136 -2.09 -6.90 14.21
CA ALA A 136 -1.53 -5.64 14.71
C ALA A 136 -1.07 -5.83 16.17
N ILE A 137 0.21 -5.62 16.42
CA ILE A 137 0.83 -5.65 17.73
C ILE A 137 1.06 -4.21 18.19
N MET A 138 0.63 -3.88 19.40
CA MET A 138 0.73 -2.52 19.96
C MET A 138 1.49 -2.52 21.28
N GLY A 139 2.40 -1.56 21.41
CA GLY A 139 3.08 -1.26 22.67
C GLY A 139 4.34 -2.08 22.92
N LEU A 140 4.93 -2.65 21.91
CA LEU A 140 6.27 -3.22 21.89
C LEU A 140 7.11 -2.57 20.80
N GLU A 141 8.41 -2.55 20.98
CA GLU A 141 9.38 -2.10 19.98
C GLU A 141 9.54 -3.13 18.84
N ASP A 142 9.82 -2.66 17.63
CA ASP A 142 9.90 -3.46 16.42
C ASP A 142 10.97 -4.57 16.50
N ASN A 143 12.12 -4.30 17.11
CA ASN A 143 13.18 -5.27 17.33
C ASN A 143 12.70 -6.45 18.20
N ILE A 144 11.96 -6.17 19.28
CA ILE A 144 11.39 -7.20 20.16
C ILE A 144 10.36 -8.05 19.39
N ILE A 145 9.50 -7.41 18.61
CA ILE A 145 8.50 -8.11 17.79
C ILE A 145 9.20 -8.98 16.73
N SER A 146 10.28 -8.50 16.12
CA SER A 146 11.08 -9.25 15.15
C SER A 146 11.70 -10.51 15.76
N GLU A 147 12.28 -10.42 16.96
CA GLU A 147 12.80 -11.58 17.70
C GLU A 147 11.70 -12.59 18.04
N ILE A 148 10.51 -12.10 18.44
CA ILE A 148 9.35 -12.94 18.71
C ILE A 148 8.89 -13.65 17.43
N CYS A 149 8.84 -12.97 16.30
CA CYS A 149 8.49 -13.58 15.01
C CYS A 149 9.46 -14.70 14.63
N LEU A 150 10.76 -14.51 14.85
CA LEU A 150 11.76 -15.56 14.64
C LEU A 150 11.51 -16.77 15.56
N ALA A 151 11.26 -16.53 16.85
CA ALA A 151 10.98 -17.59 17.82
C ALA A 151 9.65 -18.32 17.56
N ALA A 152 8.65 -17.62 17.06
CA ALA A 152 7.34 -18.17 16.71
C ALA A 152 7.34 -18.98 15.40
N SER A 153 8.34 -18.79 14.54
CA SER A 153 8.50 -19.51 13.28
C SER A 153 9.16 -20.85 13.52
N THR A 154 8.49 -21.97 13.13
CA THR A 154 8.97 -23.35 13.36
C THR A 154 9.35 -24.08 12.08
N GLY A 155 9.40 -23.38 10.93
CA GLY A 155 9.78 -23.93 9.63
C GLY A 155 9.10 -23.19 8.49
N GLU A 156 9.31 -23.69 7.27
CA GLU A 156 8.80 -23.03 6.04
C GLU A 156 7.27 -22.92 6.02
N ASN A 157 6.57 -23.95 6.50
CA ASN A 157 5.10 -23.99 6.54
C ASN A 157 4.50 -23.41 7.82
N SER A 158 5.31 -22.77 8.66
CA SER A 158 4.88 -22.16 9.91
C SER A 158 5.77 -20.96 10.22
N HIS A 159 5.63 -19.93 9.40
CA HIS A 159 6.47 -18.72 9.42
C HIS A 159 5.62 -17.48 9.67
N VAL A 160 6.17 -16.53 10.44
CA VAL A 160 5.64 -15.20 10.69
C VAL A 160 6.77 -14.17 10.66
N GLN A 161 6.50 -12.97 10.19
CA GLN A 161 7.45 -11.87 10.13
C GLN A 161 6.77 -10.52 10.36
N CYS A 162 7.54 -9.48 10.67
CA CYS A 162 7.07 -8.10 10.61
C CYS A 162 6.71 -7.76 9.17
N ALA A 163 5.52 -7.19 8.97
CA ALA A 163 4.95 -6.84 7.67
C ALA A 163 4.84 -5.32 7.49
N ASN A 164 4.36 -4.59 8.51
CA ASN A 164 4.27 -3.13 8.46
C ASN A 164 4.82 -2.55 9.78
N LEU A 165 5.87 -1.77 9.68
CA LEU A 165 6.42 -0.98 10.78
C LEU A 165 5.74 0.41 10.74
N ASN A 166 4.54 0.51 11.32
CA ASN A 166 3.66 1.68 11.12
C ASN A 166 3.99 2.87 12.02
N SER A 167 4.39 2.61 13.25
CA SER A 167 4.81 3.62 14.22
C SER A 167 5.67 2.97 15.30
N PRO A 168 6.41 3.73 16.13
CA PRO A 168 7.21 3.18 17.23
C PRO A 168 6.45 2.27 18.19
N ASN A 169 5.12 2.29 18.14
CA ASN A 169 4.24 1.52 19.03
C ASN A 169 3.26 0.61 18.30
N GLN A 170 3.37 0.47 16.98
CA GLN A 170 2.46 -0.35 16.20
C GLN A 170 3.18 -1.04 15.04
N THR A 171 3.32 -2.34 15.13
CA THR A 171 3.82 -3.22 14.07
C THR A 171 2.76 -4.24 13.69
N VAL A 172 2.57 -4.44 12.38
CA VAL A 172 1.74 -5.55 11.88
C VAL A 172 2.66 -6.72 11.56
N ILE A 173 2.31 -7.91 12.06
CA ILE A 173 2.94 -9.18 11.72
C ILE A 173 2.09 -9.96 10.73
N SER A 174 2.74 -10.75 9.87
CA SER A 174 2.09 -11.47 8.77
C SER A 174 2.72 -12.85 8.56
N GLY A 175 1.90 -13.86 8.27
CA GLY A 175 2.39 -15.22 8.05
C GLY A 175 1.31 -16.29 8.17
N HIS A 176 1.71 -17.52 8.47
CA HIS A 176 0.82 -18.64 8.69
C HIS A 176 0.01 -18.48 9.99
N ASP A 177 -1.23 -18.90 9.99
CA ASP A 177 -2.17 -18.72 11.10
C ASP A 177 -1.63 -19.22 12.45
N ASP A 178 -1.02 -20.40 12.47
CA ASP A 178 -0.47 -21.02 13.66
C ASP A 178 0.74 -20.23 14.21
N ALA A 179 1.61 -19.73 13.33
CA ALA A 179 2.75 -18.90 13.71
C ALA A 179 2.30 -17.51 14.19
N ILE A 180 1.28 -16.93 13.56
CA ILE A 180 0.65 -15.67 14.03
C ILE A 180 0.08 -15.84 15.44
N ASN A 181 -0.64 -16.93 15.71
CA ASN A 181 -1.20 -17.17 17.05
C ASN A 181 -0.09 -17.28 18.11
N ARG A 182 0.97 -18.06 17.84
CA ARG A 182 2.12 -18.15 18.77
C ARG A 182 2.80 -16.78 18.98
N ALA A 183 2.99 -16.02 17.90
CA ALA A 183 3.60 -14.70 17.99
C ALA A 183 2.74 -13.73 18.81
N GLN A 184 1.41 -13.76 18.67
CA GLN A 184 0.50 -12.95 19.47
C GLN A 184 0.62 -13.29 20.98
N ASP A 185 0.61 -14.57 21.34
CA ASP A 185 0.74 -15.02 22.73
C ASP A 185 2.10 -14.60 23.32
N LEU A 186 3.18 -14.75 22.56
CA LEU A 186 4.51 -14.31 22.96
C LEU A 186 4.59 -12.80 23.11
N CYS A 187 4.03 -12.02 22.18
CA CYS A 187 3.98 -10.56 22.30
C CYS A 187 3.22 -10.11 23.55
N LEU A 188 2.07 -10.70 23.83
CA LEU A 188 1.28 -10.40 25.04
C LEU A 188 2.06 -10.75 26.31
N SER A 189 2.74 -11.91 26.36
CA SER A 189 3.57 -12.32 27.48
C SER A 189 4.79 -11.40 27.72
N LYS A 190 5.27 -10.73 26.67
CA LYS A 190 6.37 -9.76 26.70
C LYS A 190 5.91 -8.32 26.96
N GLY A 191 4.61 -8.11 27.22
CA GLY A 191 4.07 -6.82 27.62
C GLY A 191 3.43 -6.01 26.49
N ALA A 192 3.12 -6.60 25.35
CA ALA A 192 2.29 -5.93 24.34
C ALA A 192 0.95 -5.52 24.96
N LYS A 193 0.54 -4.29 24.70
CA LYS A 193 -0.75 -3.78 25.17
C LYS A 193 -1.94 -4.44 24.46
N ARG A 194 -1.75 -4.78 23.19
CA ARG A 194 -2.76 -5.44 22.36
C ARG A 194 -2.10 -6.26 21.26
N ALA A 195 -2.71 -7.38 20.91
CA ALA A 195 -2.44 -8.17 19.73
C ALA A 195 -3.81 -8.46 19.05
N ILE A 196 -4.08 -7.82 17.90
CA ILE A 196 -5.39 -7.83 17.25
C ILE A 196 -5.26 -8.48 15.89
N LYS A 197 -5.89 -9.65 15.72
CA LYS A 197 -5.96 -10.32 14.41
C LYS A 197 -6.79 -9.46 13.46
N LEU A 198 -6.24 -9.17 12.28
CA LEU A 198 -6.92 -8.40 11.25
C LEU A 198 -7.93 -9.28 10.50
N LYS A 199 -9.00 -8.67 9.99
CA LYS A 199 -10.04 -9.35 9.20
C LYS A 199 -9.59 -9.53 7.75
N VAL A 200 -8.44 -10.17 7.55
CA VAL A 200 -7.87 -10.46 6.23
C VAL A 200 -7.42 -11.92 6.17
N SER A 201 -7.47 -12.52 4.98
CA SER A 201 -6.99 -13.89 4.72
C SER A 201 -5.71 -13.92 3.88
N ILE A 202 -5.17 -12.75 3.55
CA ILE A 202 -3.96 -12.56 2.75
C ILE A 202 -2.85 -12.15 3.70
N ALA A 203 -1.76 -12.92 3.69
CA ALA A 203 -0.57 -12.61 4.49
C ALA A 203 0.38 -11.68 3.72
N SER A 204 -0.09 -10.45 3.45
CA SER A 204 0.70 -9.43 2.73
C SER A 204 2.04 -9.16 3.41
N HIS A 205 3.04 -8.81 2.62
CA HIS A 205 4.38 -8.46 3.10
C HIS A 205 5.05 -9.59 3.89
N SER A 206 4.80 -10.85 3.48
CA SER A 206 5.39 -12.05 4.08
C SER A 206 5.92 -13.00 3.03
N LYS A 207 6.70 -14.01 3.45
CA LYS A 207 7.21 -15.06 2.55
C LYS A 207 6.13 -15.82 1.79
N LEU A 208 4.88 -15.80 2.25
CA LEU A 208 3.76 -16.40 1.53
C LEU A 208 3.50 -15.70 0.19
N MET A 209 3.97 -14.47 0.02
CA MET A 209 3.83 -13.68 -1.21
C MET A 209 4.98 -13.89 -2.22
N LEU A 210 5.99 -14.71 -1.94
CA LEU A 210 7.16 -14.86 -2.82
C LEU A 210 6.77 -15.23 -4.25
N ARG A 211 5.93 -16.27 -4.42
CA ARG A 211 5.46 -16.66 -5.75
C ARG A 211 4.67 -15.56 -6.45
N ALA A 212 3.81 -14.88 -5.72
CA ALA A 212 3.05 -13.74 -6.25
C ALA A 212 4.00 -12.60 -6.68
N ALA A 213 5.08 -12.36 -5.93
CA ALA A 213 6.10 -11.37 -6.27
C ALA A 213 6.86 -11.74 -7.56
N ASP A 214 7.25 -13.02 -7.74
CA ASP A 214 7.93 -13.48 -8.95
C ASP A 214 7.03 -13.34 -10.20
N GLU A 215 5.75 -13.70 -10.08
CA GLU A 215 4.78 -13.52 -11.16
C GLU A 215 4.49 -12.04 -11.43
N PHE A 216 4.47 -11.21 -10.39
CA PHE A 216 4.24 -9.78 -10.50
C PHE A 216 5.46 -9.04 -11.09
N GLN A 217 6.68 -9.49 -10.83
CA GLN A 217 7.91 -8.98 -11.45
C GLN A 217 7.79 -9.03 -12.99
N GLN A 218 7.28 -10.12 -13.55
CA GLN A 218 7.06 -10.26 -15.00
C GLN A 218 6.06 -9.23 -15.53
N ALA A 219 5.00 -8.93 -14.77
CA ALA A 219 4.04 -7.91 -15.16
C ALA A 219 4.64 -6.49 -15.11
N LEU A 220 5.52 -6.23 -14.13
CA LEU A 220 6.25 -4.97 -14.02
C LEU A 220 7.26 -4.77 -15.15
N GLU A 221 7.98 -5.82 -15.54
CA GLU A 221 8.95 -5.79 -16.65
C GLU A 221 8.29 -5.54 -18.02
N ALA A 222 7.01 -5.90 -18.16
CA ALA A 222 6.23 -5.63 -19.38
C ALA A 222 5.76 -4.17 -19.49
N VAL A 223 6.01 -3.33 -18.48
CA VAL A 223 5.60 -1.93 -18.41
C VAL A 223 6.82 -1.02 -18.45
N GLU A 224 6.76 0.01 -19.27
CA GLU A 224 7.78 1.05 -19.30
C GLU A 224 7.58 2.03 -18.14
N PHE A 225 8.58 2.10 -17.26
CA PHE A 225 8.67 3.10 -16.20
C PHE A 225 9.62 4.22 -16.61
N CYS A 226 9.23 5.45 -16.34
CA CYS A 226 10.12 6.60 -16.41
C CYS A 226 10.72 6.91 -15.03
N MET A 227 11.88 7.57 -15.00
CA MET A 227 12.34 8.14 -13.73
C MET A 227 11.34 9.18 -13.24
N PRO A 228 10.96 9.12 -11.96
CA PRO A 228 10.01 10.07 -11.39
C PRO A 228 10.55 11.52 -11.46
N ASP A 229 9.66 12.48 -11.74
CA ASP A 229 10.00 13.91 -11.75
C ASP A 229 10.44 14.42 -10.36
N LYS A 230 10.01 13.74 -9.32
CA LYS A 230 10.33 14.01 -7.92
C LYS A 230 10.71 12.70 -7.22
N LYS A 231 11.50 12.82 -6.16
CA LYS A 231 11.93 11.63 -5.40
C LYS A 231 10.76 10.92 -4.74
N ILE A 232 10.68 9.63 -4.96
CA ILE A 232 9.77 8.72 -4.25
C ILE A 232 10.59 7.92 -3.26
N ILE A 233 10.19 7.91 -2.00
CA ILE A 233 10.82 7.09 -0.96
C ILE A 233 10.12 5.75 -0.91
N HIS A 234 10.83 4.70 -1.33
CA HIS A 234 10.29 3.35 -1.46
C HIS A 234 10.18 2.62 -0.12
N ASN A 235 9.16 1.78 0.02
CA ASN A 235 8.86 1.09 1.30
C ASN A 235 9.94 0.11 1.74
N VAL A 236 10.63 -0.52 0.80
CA VAL A 236 11.63 -1.57 1.07
C VAL A 236 13.00 -1.00 1.38
N SER A 237 13.45 -0.01 0.59
CA SER A 237 14.80 0.57 0.71
C SER A 237 14.86 1.78 1.65
N VAL A 238 13.74 2.50 1.83
CA VAL A 238 13.68 3.84 2.48
C VAL A 238 14.52 4.88 1.72
N GLU A 239 14.73 4.66 0.44
CA GLU A 239 15.52 5.51 -0.45
C GLU A 239 14.77 5.71 -1.78
N ALA A 240 15.18 6.71 -2.55
CA ALA A 240 14.71 6.89 -3.91
C ALA A 240 15.48 5.95 -4.85
N ALA A 241 14.78 5.32 -5.79
CA ALA A 241 15.40 4.47 -6.80
C ALA A 241 16.28 5.29 -7.76
N SER A 242 17.33 4.65 -8.26
CA SER A 242 18.32 5.23 -9.20
C SER A 242 18.04 4.90 -10.66
N SER A 243 17.11 3.96 -10.92
CA SER A 243 16.75 3.54 -12.27
C SER A 243 15.32 3.00 -12.34
N PRO A 244 14.66 3.00 -13.51
CA PRO A 244 13.37 2.36 -13.72
C PRO A 244 13.36 0.87 -13.34
N ASN A 245 14.41 0.13 -13.65
CA ASN A 245 14.53 -1.28 -13.29
C ASN A 245 14.59 -1.50 -11.77
N GLU A 246 15.22 -0.58 -11.04
CA GLU A 246 15.22 -0.63 -9.58
C GLU A 246 13.82 -0.38 -9.02
N ILE A 247 13.05 0.56 -9.60
CA ILE A 247 11.63 0.76 -9.22
C ILE A 247 10.86 -0.55 -9.37
N GLN A 248 10.95 -1.22 -10.52
CA GLN A 248 10.27 -2.50 -10.77
C GLN A 248 10.67 -3.56 -9.74
N SER A 249 11.94 -3.71 -9.45
CA SER A 249 12.46 -4.67 -8.47
C SER A 249 11.99 -4.37 -7.04
N LEU A 250 11.96 -3.09 -6.64
CA LEU A 250 11.46 -2.66 -5.34
C LEU A 250 9.96 -2.91 -5.19
N LEU A 251 9.16 -2.66 -6.24
CA LEU A 251 7.71 -2.92 -6.24
C LEU A 251 7.39 -4.42 -6.14
N ALA A 252 8.13 -5.28 -6.82
CA ALA A 252 7.97 -6.73 -6.68
C ALA A 252 8.38 -7.21 -5.28
N SER A 253 9.56 -6.77 -4.80
CA SER A 253 10.06 -7.10 -3.47
C SER A 253 9.14 -6.65 -2.35
N GLN A 254 8.40 -5.55 -2.54
CA GLN A 254 7.46 -5.02 -1.57
C GLN A 254 6.37 -6.05 -1.18
N LEU A 255 5.96 -6.96 -2.08
CA LEU A 255 4.93 -7.95 -1.78
C LEU A 255 5.31 -8.87 -0.63
N HIS A 256 6.59 -9.19 -0.47
CA HIS A 256 7.09 -10.13 0.54
C HIS A 256 8.03 -9.49 1.58
N SER A 257 8.29 -8.18 1.47
CA SER A 257 9.18 -7.43 2.37
C SER A 257 8.38 -6.48 3.27
N PRO A 258 8.89 -6.11 4.45
CA PRO A 258 8.25 -5.16 5.33
C PRO A 258 8.08 -3.77 4.69
N VAL A 259 6.93 -3.15 4.97
CA VAL A 259 6.73 -1.72 4.77
C VAL A 259 7.40 -0.97 5.93
N ARG A 260 8.52 -0.30 5.68
CA ARG A 260 9.34 0.41 6.67
C ARG A 260 8.84 1.84 6.89
N TRP A 261 7.56 1.96 7.28
CA TRP A 261 6.88 3.26 7.32
C TRP A 261 7.42 4.18 8.42
N VAL A 262 7.82 3.64 9.56
CA VAL A 262 8.48 4.41 10.65
C VAL A 262 9.72 5.11 10.10
N GLU A 263 10.59 4.39 9.40
CA GLU A 263 11.83 4.94 8.87
C GLU A 263 11.58 5.98 7.76
N ILE A 264 10.51 5.79 6.97
CA ILE A 264 10.06 6.82 6.02
C ILE A 264 9.60 8.07 6.77
N CYS A 265 8.82 7.92 7.85
CA CYS A 265 8.40 9.05 8.68
C CYS A 265 9.59 9.77 9.34
N ASP A 266 10.58 9.03 9.83
CA ASP A 266 11.81 9.59 10.40
C ASP A 266 12.58 10.37 9.33
N PHE A 267 12.72 9.83 8.12
CA PHE A 267 13.31 10.55 7.00
C PHE A 267 12.55 11.84 6.69
N ILE A 268 11.21 11.79 6.60
CA ILE A 268 10.36 12.96 6.34
C ILE A 268 10.60 14.03 7.42
N ALA A 269 10.68 13.64 8.68
CA ALA A 269 10.91 14.57 9.78
C ALA A 269 12.21 15.35 9.63
N THR A 270 13.24 14.78 9.00
CA THR A 270 14.51 15.48 8.73
C THR A 270 14.39 16.59 7.67
N LEU A 271 13.37 16.53 6.82
CA LEU A 271 13.21 17.46 5.69
C LEU A 271 12.62 18.80 6.10
N ASN A 272 11.97 18.89 7.26
CA ASN A 272 11.24 20.08 7.72
C ASN A 272 10.23 20.63 6.68
N LEU A 273 9.61 19.73 5.92
CA LEU A 273 8.57 20.05 4.94
C LEU A 273 7.18 19.81 5.53
N PRO A 274 6.16 20.59 5.15
CA PRO A 274 4.79 20.25 5.44
C PRO A 274 4.43 18.90 4.78
N ILE A 275 3.64 18.09 5.51
CA ILE A 275 3.15 16.78 5.05
C ILE A 275 1.68 16.94 4.65
N ILE A 276 1.33 16.46 3.48
CA ILE A 276 -0.02 16.47 2.93
C ILE A 276 -0.41 15.03 2.55
#